data_fc73fd254f8863da8d39d88903e886f8
#
_entry.id   fc73fd254f8863da8d39d88903e886f8
#
_cell.length_a   1.000
_cell.length_b   1.000
_cell.length_c   1.000
_cell.angle_alpha   90.00
_cell.angle_beta   90.00
_cell.angle_gamma   90.00
#
_symmetry.space_group_name_H-M   'P 1'
#
loop_
_entity.id
_entity.type
_entity.pdbx_description
1 polymer ?
#
loop_
_entity_poly.entity_id
_entity_poly.type
_entity_poly.pdbx_seq_one_letter_code
_entity_poly.pdbx_strand_id
1 'polypeptide(L)'
;MIVLQDVSKRYEGFAALSDVSISLARGEFAFLIGTNGAGKTTLLRLLLREESFDAGVILVNGVDISTVRGAALTKFRRKIGVVFQDTRLLPRATVMENVGLPLQVRGRSNRDVQASVAEVLDRVGLSDKASRFPKQLSGGEQRKVALARAVIARPEILLCDEPTDSINPVHAREIIDLLLDINSEGVTTLVATHDSEIVNDLRRRVIRMEAGRVDGDEPVGVFSTT
;
A
#
# COMPACT_ATOMS: atom_id res chain seq x y z
N MET A 1 -1.86 -1.67 15.83
CA MET A 1 -1.61 -2.53 14.65
C MET A 1 -0.18 -2.37 14.12
N ILE A 2 0.21 -1.19 13.71
CA ILE A 2 1.58 -0.83 13.32
C ILE A 2 2.09 0.19 14.33
N VAL A 3 3.33 0.04 14.81
CA VAL A 3 3.97 1.01 15.72
C VAL A 3 5.41 1.16 15.28
N LEU A 4 5.82 2.41 15.04
CA LEU A 4 7.21 2.81 14.84
C LEU A 4 7.63 3.65 16.05
N GLN A 5 8.83 3.41 16.59
CA GLN A 5 9.42 4.14 17.70
C GLN A 5 10.86 4.52 17.34
N ASP A 6 11.10 5.80 17.20
CA ASP A 6 12.40 6.43 16.92
C ASP A 6 13.15 5.79 15.75
N VAL A 7 12.39 5.47 14.68
CA VAL A 7 12.92 4.74 13.52
C VAL A 7 13.74 5.67 12.66
N SER A 8 15.00 5.28 12.42
CA SER A 8 15.91 5.99 11.55
C SER A 8 16.44 5.10 10.43
N LYS A 9 16.61 5.67 9.24
CA LYS A 9 17.18 5.01 8.07
C LYS A 9 18.11 5.95 7.32
N ARG A 10 19.32 5.49 7.07
CA ARG A 10 20.33 6.21 6.28
C ARG A 10 20.66 5.43 5.01
N TYR A 11 20.84 6.14 3.93
CA TYR A 11 21.50 5.67 2.72
C TYR A 11 22.86 6.36 2.61
N GLU A 12 23.69 5.93 1.67
CA GLU A 12 25.01 6.52 1.44
C GLU A 12 24.94 8.07 1.40
N GLY A 13 25.38 8.69 2.48
CA GLY A 13 25.53 10.15 2.61
C GLY A 13 24.30 10.94 3.08
N PHE A 14 23.06 10.36 3.17
CA PHE A 14 21.90 11.11 3.66
C PHE A 14 20.98 10.30 4.57
N ALA A 15 20.26 11.00 5.45
CA ALA A 15 19.24 10.40 6.30
C ALA A 15 17.89 10.45 5.57
N ALA A 16 17.37 9.27 5.22
CA ALA A 16 16.06 9.16 4.58
C ALA A 16 14.92 9.19 5.60
N LEU A 17 15.16 8.69 6.82
CA LEU A 17 14.26 8.81 7.97
C LEU A 17 15.10 9.15 9.21
N SER A 18 14.58 10.01 10.08
CA SER A 18 15.21 10.43 11.33
C SER A 18 14.17 10.46 12.44
N ASP A 19 14.32 9.56 13.41
CA ASP A 19 13.53 9.49 14.65
C ASP A 19 12.00 9.48 14.40
N VAL A 20 11.56 8.69 13.41
CA VAL A 20 10.15 8.58 13.04
C VAL A 20 9.40 7.73 14.05
N SER A 21 8.39 8.34 14.71
CA SER A 21 7.49 7.66 15.65
C SER A 21 6.04 7.89 15.24
N ILE A 22 5.35 6.81 14.87
CA ILE A 22 3.93 6.80 14.49
C ILE A 22 3.28 5.50 14.95
N SER A 23 1.97 5.52 15.14
CA SER A 23 1.20 4.30 15.40
C SER A 23 -0.09 4.31 14.58
N LEU A 24 -0.46 3.17 14.00
CA LEU A 24 -1.75 2.97 13.35
C LEU A 24 -2.53 1.89 14.08
N ALA A 25 -3.79 2.16 14.40
CA ALA A 25 -4.71 1.20 14.98
C ALA A 25 -5.15 0.16 13.92
N ARG A 26 -5.78 -0.93 14.36
CA ARG A 26 -6.38 -1.92 13.44
C ARG A 26 -7.59 -1.32 12.74
N GLY A 27 -7.70 -1.50 11.42
CA GLY A 27 -8.79 -0.97 10.61
C GLY A 27 -8.72 0.55 10.39
N GLU A 28 -7.65 1.20 10.83
CA GLU A 28 -7.46 2.63 10.60
C GLU A 28 -7.11 2.91 9.14
N PHE A 29 -7.63 4.02 8.61
CA PHE A 29 -7.23 4.61 7.35
C PHE A 29 -6.45 5.89 7.62
N ALA A 30 -5.21 5.97 7.15
CA ALA A 30 -4.38 7.16 7.28
C ALA A 30 -3.69 7.51 5.96
N PHE A 31 -3.55 8.81 5.73
CA PHE A 31 -2.69 9.36 4.70
C PHE A 31 -1.30 9.64 5.25
N LEU A 32 -0.28 9.35 4.46
CA LEU A 32 1.11 9.75 4.68
C LEU A 32 1.45 10.76 3.61
N ILE A 33 1.47 12.04 3.98
CA ILE A 33 1.70 13.15 3.05
C ILE A 33 3.11 13.72 3.18
N GLY A 34 3.53 14.47 2.19
CA GLY A 34 4.83 15.17 2.16
C GLY A 34 5.34 15.31 0.74
N THR A 35 6.32 16.17 0.56
CA THR A 35 6.97 16.42 -0.73
C THR A 35 7.69 15.17 -1.27
N ASN A 36 8.09 15.21 -2.54
CA ASN A 36 8.96 14.16 -3.08
C ASN A 36 10.29 14.14 -2.32
N GLY A 37 10.73 12.93 -1.93
CA GLY A 37 11.93 12.78 -1.09
C GLY A 37 11.70 12.91 0.42
N ALA A 38 10.48 13.18 0.90
CA ALA A 38 10.19 13.29 2.33
C ALA A 38 10.37 11.98 3.13
N GLY A 39 10.60 10.83 2.48
CA GLY A 39 10.81 9.54 3.13
C GLY A 39 9.61 8.59 3.08
N LYS A 40 8.47 8.97 2.45
CA LYS A 40 7.23 8.17 2.40
C LYS A 40 7.47 6.74 1.87
N THR A 41 8.04 6.62 0.68
CA THR A 41 8.36 5.32 0.06
C THR A 41 9.34 4.50 0.91
N THR A 42 10.35 5.16 1.51
CA THR A 42 11.29 4.49 2.42
C THR A 42 10.56 3.88 3.62
N LEU A 43 9.65 4.62 4.24
CA LEU A 43 8.83 4.13 5.36
C LEU A 43 8.01 2.89 4.94
N LEU A 44 7.35 2.93 3.78
CA LEU A 44 6.60 1.77 3.27
C LEU A 44 7.51 0.56 3.00
N ARG A 45 8.72 0.76 2.45
CA ARG A 45 9.70 -0.32 2.23
C ARG A 45 10.21 -0.95 3.54
N LEU A 46 10.37 -0.15 4.60
CA LEU A 46 10.71 -0.69 5.92
C LEU A 46 9.56 -1.56 6.47
N LEU A 47 8.30 -1.11 6.35
CA LEU A 47 7.13 -1.90 6.76
C LEU A 47 7.01 -3.21 6.01
N LEU A 48 7.42 -3.26 4.73
CA LEU A 48 7.49 -4.48 3.91
C LEU A 48 8.71 -5.35 4.22
N ARG A 49 9.65 -4.86 5.03
CA ARG A 49 10.96 -5.49 5.22
C ARG A 49 11.70 -5.71 3.89
N GLU A 50 11.46 -4.86 2.89
CA GLU A 50 12.29 -4.78 1.69
C GLU A 50 13.67 -4.23 2.03
N GLU A 51 13.71 -3.33 3.03
CA GLU A 51 14.92 -2.74 3.59
C GLU A 51 14.98 -2.92 5.11
N SER A 52 16.16 -2.75 5.70
CA SER A 52 16.39 -2.68 7.13
C SER A 52 16.45 -1.21 7.58
N PHE A 53 16.02 -0.92 8.80
CA PHE A 53 16.28 0.35 9.49
C PHE A 53 17.56 0.26 10.32
N ASP A 54 18.13 1.43 10.66
CA ASP A 54 19.42 1.52 11.33
C ASP A 54 19.25 1.73 12.85
N ALA A 55 18.15 2.35 13.29
CA ALA A 55 17.80 2.57 14.69
C ALA A 55 16.29 2.53 14.90
N GLY A 56 15.86 2.36 16.14
CA GLY A 56 14.47 2.32 16.56
C GLY A 56 13.86 0.91 16.53
N VAL A 57 12.53 0.85 16.61
CA VAL A 57 11.75 -0.39 16.63
C VAL A 57 10.53 -0.26 15.72
N ILE A 58 10.24 -1.29 14.95
CA ILE A 58 8.98 -1.38 14.19
C ILE A 58 8.23 -2.64 14.63
N LEU A 59 7.05 -2.44 15.21
CA LEU A 59 6.15 -3.51 15.59
C LEU A 59 4.97 -3.60 14.63
N VAL A 60 4.69 -4.80 14.14
CA VAL A 60 3.45 -5.08 13.37
C VAL A 60 2.72 -6.20 14.07
N ASN A 61 1.49 -5.93 14.53
CA ASN A 61 0.73 -6.86 15.38
C ASN A 61 1.50 -7.33 16.62
N GLY A 62 2.28 -6.44 17.24
CA GLY A 62 3.09 -6.74 18.42
C GLY A 62 4.38 -7.52 18.13
N VAL A 63 4.67 -7.84 16.87
CA VAL A 63 5.89 -8.53 16.46
C VAL A 63 6.92 -7.52 15.97
N ASP A 64 8.12 -7.53 16.57
CA ASP A 64 9.25 -6.75 16.04
C ASP A 64 9.68 -7.33 14.70
N ILE A 65 9.45 -6.55 13.64
CA ILE A 65 9.74 -7.00 12.29
C ILE A 65 11.24 -7.14 12.00
N SER A 66 12.11 -6.51 12.80
CA SER A 66 13.57 -6.64 12.68
C SER A 66 14.04 -8.07 12.93
N THR A 67 13.32 -8.83 13.74
CA THR A 67 13.63 -10.20 14.12
C THR A 67 13.15 -11.25 13.12
N VAL A 68 12.22 -10.87 12.23
CA VAL A 68 11.56 -11.79 11.30
C VAL A 68 12.49 -12.17 10.14
N ARG A 69 12.71 -13.49 9.92
CA ARG A 69 13.62 -14.04 8.91
C ARG A 69 13.03 -15.27 8.20
N GLY A 70 13.59 -15.62 7.04
CA GLY A 70 13.28 -16.87 6.32
C GLY A 70 11.78 -17.08 6.04
N ALA A 71 11.26 -18.25 6.38
CA ALA A 71 9.85 -18.59 6.18
C ALA A 71 8.88 -17.70 6.98
N ALA A 72 9.30 -17.21 8.15
CA ALA A 72 8.51 -16.26 8.94
C ALA A 72 8.35 -14.91 8.20
N LEU A 73 9.37 -14.45 7.47
CA LEU A 73 9.30 -13.24 6.66
C LEU A 73 8.31 -13.40 5.50
N THR A 74 8.31 -14.56 4.85
CA THR A 74 7.32 -14.87 3.81
C THR A 74 5.90 -14.86 4.38
N LYS A 75 5.69 -15.49 5.55
CA LYS A 75 4.40 -15.49 6.25
C LYS A 75 3.97 -14.10 6.68
N PHE A 76 4.90 -13.27 7.13
CA PHE A 76 4.66 -11.87 7.48
C PHE A 76 4.20 -11.07 6.26
N ARG A 77 4.93 -11.11 5.15
CA ARG A 77 4.58 -10.37 3.92
C ARG A 77 3.23 -10.79 3.33
N ARG A 78 2.82 -12.05 3.53
CA ARG A 78 1.50 -12.54 3.10
C ARG A 78 0.31 -11.84 3.77
N LYS A 79 0.54 -11.14 4.89
CA LYS A 79 -0.47 -10.36 5.61
C LYS A 79 -0.58 -8.93 5.12
N ILE A 80 0.31 -8.51 4.24
CA ILE A 80 0.39 -7.15 3.72
C ILE A 80 0.10 -7.16 2.23
N GLY A 81 -0.93 -6.44 1.81
CA GLY A 81 -1.16 -6.06 0.42
C GLY A 81 -0.38 -4.79 0.10
N VAL A 82 0.12 -4.68 -1.12
CA VAL A 82 0.88 -3.51 -1.53
C VAL A 82 0.49 -3.06 -2.93
N VAL A 83 0.28 -1.75 -3.08
CA VAL A 83 0.15 -1.08 -4.37
C VAL A 83 1.33 -0.14 -4.53
N PHE A 84 2.23 -0.46 -5.46
CA PHE A 84 3.41 0.36 -5.74
C PHE A 84 3.09 1.46 -6.76
N GLN A 85 3.86 2.53 -6.73
CA GLN A 85 3.74 3.63 -7.68
C GLN A 85 3.86 3.16 -9.14
N ASP A 86 4.73 2.21 -9.44
CA ASP A 86 4.99 1.63 -10.77
C ASP A 86 4.16 0.37 -11.07
N THR A 87 3.07 0.12 -10.37
CA THR A 87 2.16 -1.03 -10.44
C THR A 87 2.81 -2.42 -10.37
N ARG A 88 4.03 -2.60 -10.84
CA ARG A 88 4.80 -3.87 -10.89
C ARG A 88 3.98 -5.05 -11.42
N LEU A 89 3.16 -4.83 -12.44
CA LEU A 89 2.43 -5.89 -13.10
C LEU A 89 3.40 -6.74 -13.95
N LEU A 90 3.14 -8.04 -14.00
CA LEU A 90 3.90 -8.96 -14.86
C LEU A 90 3.47 -8.72 -16.32
N PRO A 91 4.35 -8.21 -17.19
CA PRO A 91 3.95 -7.72 -18.52
C PRO A 91 3.57 -8.84 -19.49
N ARG A 92 4.01 -10.08 -19.21
CA ARG A 92 3.74 -11.28 -20.00
C ARG A 92 2.63 -12.16 -19.42
N ALA A 93 2.01 -11.74 -18.33
CA ALA A 93 0.88 -12.39 -17.70
C ALA A 93 -0.39 -11.56 -17.96
N THR A 94 -1.51 -12.24 -18.13
CA THR A 94 -2.84 -11.62 -18.26
C THR A 94 -3.25 -10.93 -16.96
N VAL A 95 -4.33 -10.16 -16.97
CA VAL A 95 -4.96 -9.60 -15.78
C VAL A 95 -5.31 -10.71 -14.78
N MET A 96 -5.96 -11.78 -15.26
CA MET A 96 -6.32 -12.92 -14.42
C MET A 96 -5.09 -13.53 -13.73
N GLU A 97 -4.00 -13.74 -14.46
CA GLU A 97 -2.77 -14.31 -13.92
C GLU A 97 -2.07 -13.36 -12.94
N ASN A 98 -2.02 -12.06 -13.26
CA ASN A 98 -1.48 -11.05 -12.34
C ASN A 98 -2.24 -11.02 -11.01
N VAL A 99 -3.57 -10.96 -11.06
CA VAL A 99 -4.42 -10.91 -9.87
C VAL A 99 -4.38 -12.23 -9.10
N GLY A 100 -4.37 -13.37 -9.79
CA GLY A 100 -4.36 -14.70 -9.17
C GLY A 100 -3.03 -15.10 -8.52
N LEU A 101 -1.92 -14.46 -8.90
CA LEU A 101 -0.57 -14.81 -8.47
C LEU A 101 -0.40 -14.99 -6.95
N PRO A 102 -0.90 -14.09 -6.07
CA PRO A 102 -0.75 -14.25 -4.63
C PRO A 102 -1.41 -15.52 -4.07
N LEU A 103 -2.51 -15.97 -4.65
CA LEU A 103 -3.19 -17.21 -4.25
C LEU A 103 -2.46 -18.45 -4.79
N GLN A 104 -1.94 -18.38 -6.03
CA GLN A 104 -1.12 -19.45 -6.60
C GLN A 104 0.13 -19.72 -5.76
N VAL A 105 0.86 -18.66 -5.36
CA VAL A 105 2.04 -18.75 -4.47
C VAL A 105 1.69 -19.32 -3.08
N ARG A 106 0.41 -19.22 -2.67
CA ARG A 106 -0.10 -19.83 -1.44
C ARG A 106 -0.54 -21.28 -1.63
N GLY A 107 -0.41 -21.85 -2.84
CA GLY A 107 -0.78 -23.24 -3.17
C GLY A 107 -2.29 -23.47 -3.26
N ARG A 108 -3.09 -22.45 -3.55
CA ARG A 108 -4.52 -22.61 -3.78
C ARG A 108 -4.79 -23.35 -5.09
N SER A 109 -5.87 -24.11 -5.16
CA SER A 109 -6.26 -24.80 -6.38
C SER A 109 -6.58 -23.80 -7.51
N ASN A 110 -6.36 -24.19 -8.77
CA ASN A 110 -6.68 -23.33 -9.91
C ASN A 110 -8.17 -22.93 -9.92
N ARG A 111 -9.06 -23.81 -9.50
CA ARG A 111 -10.50 -23.53 -9.39
C ARG A 111 -10.77 -22.42 -8.38
N ASP A 112 -10.16 -22.48 -7.18
CA ASP A 112 -10.34 -21.47 -6.14
C ASP A 112 -9.74 -20.13 -6.58
N VAL A 113 -8.58 -20.17 -7.25
CA VAL A 113 -7.94 -18.96 -7.81
C VAL A 113 -8.84 -18.30 -8.82
N GLN A 114 -9.38 -19.04 -9.79
CA GLN A 114 -10.27 -18.48 -10.81
C GLN A 114 -11.55 -17.87 -10.22
N ALA A 115 -12.17 -18.55 -9.25
CA ALA A 115 -13.37 -18.03 -8.57
C ALA A 115 -13.06 -16.73 -7.81
N SER A 116 -11.96 -16.70 -7.03
CA SER A 116 -11.55 -15.49 -6.29
C SER A 116 -11.14 -14.35 -7.22
N VAL A 117 -10.49 -14.65 -8.34
CA VAL A 117 -10.14 -13.63 -9.35
C VAL A 117 -11.37 -13.01 -9.97
N ALA A 118 -12.37 -13.84 -10.34
CA ALA A 118 -13.62 -13.36 -10.91
C ALA A 118 -14.34 -12.39 -9.95
N GLU A 119 -14.45 -12.75 -8.65
CA GLU A 119 -15.05 -11.91 -7.61
C GLU A 119 -14.32 -10.56 -7.48
N VAL A 120 -12.99 -10.57 -7.40
CA VAL A 120 -12.21 -9.34 -7.22
C VAL A 120 -12.20 -8.48 -8.48
N LEU A 121 -12.16 -9.09 -9.68
CA LEU A 121 -12.23 -8.33 -10.93
C LEU A 121 -13.61 -7.67 -11.11
N ASP A 122 -14.68 -8.33 -10.70
CA ASP A 122 -16.02 -7.74 -10.68
C ASP A 122 -16.06 -6.51 -9.77
N ARG A 123 -15.52 -6.64 -8.55
CA ARG A 123 -15.44 -5.55 -7.57
C ARG A 123 -14.69 -4.31 -8.10
N VAL A 124 -13.61 -4.51 -8.87
CA VAL A 124 -12.84 -3.38 -9.44
C VAL A 124 -13.32 -2.95 -10.82
N GLY A 125 -14.40 -3.57 -11.36
CA GLY A 125 -15.00 -3.24 -12.65
C GLY A 125 -14.13 -3.63 -13.85
N LEU A 126 -13.42 -4.78 -13.79
CA LEU A 126 -12.52 -5.25 -14.84
C LEU A 126 -12.80 -6.70 -15.27
N SER A 127 -14.02 -7.22 -15.06
CA SER A 127 -14.39 -8.60 -15.43
C SER A 127 -14.18 -8.89 -16.90
N ASP A 128 -14.48 -7.93 -17.80
CA ASP A 128 -14.31 -8.03 -19.25
C ASP A 128 -12.84 -7.96 -19.71
N LYS A 129 -11.91 -7.60 -18.81
CA LYS A 129 -10.47 -7.43 -19.09
C LYS A 129 -9.63 -8.63 -18.61
N ALA A 130 -10.23 -9.67 -18.04
CA ALA A 130 -9.51 -10.79 -17.40
C ALA A 130 -8.43 -11.43 -18.30
N SER A 131 -8.67 -11.54 -19.61
CA SER A 131 -7.74 -12.10 -20.59
C SER A 131 -6.78 -11.10 -21.22
N ARG A 132 -6.88 -9.81 -20.88
CA ARG A 132 -6.00 -8.76 -21.41
C ARG A 132 -4.62 -8.79 -20.73
N PHE A 133 -3.61 -8.29 -21.45
CA PHE A 133 -2.27 -8.05 -20.90
C PHE A 133 -2.14 -6.60 -20.41
N PRO A 134 -1.24 -6.32 -19.45
CA PRO A 134 -1.07 -4.96 -18.90
C PRO A 134 -0.92 -3.87 -19.96
N LYS A 135 -0.18 -4.13 -21.04
CA LYS A 135 0.03 -3.18 -22.15
C LYS A 135 -1.25 -2.80 -22.92
N GLN A 136 -2.35 -3.55 -22.73
CA GLN A 136 -3.64 -3.32 -23.37
C GLN A 136 -4.60 -2.53 -22.48
N LEU A 137 -4.15 -2.14 -21.30
CA LEU A 137 -4.92 -1.42 -20.29
C LEU A 137 -4.48 0.04 -20.21
N SER A 138 -5.43 0.92 -19.88
CA SER A 138 -5.12 2.30 -19.46
C SER A 138 -4.36 2.31 -18.13
N GLY A 139 -3.73 3.44 -17.79
CA GLY A 139 -3.04 3.60 -16.50
C GLY A 139 -3.95 3.36 -15.28
N GLY A 140 -5.17 3.89 -15.33
CA GLY A 140 -6.17 3.66 -14.27
C GLY A 140 -6.57 2.18 -14.14
N GLU A 141 -6.81 1.49 -15.27
CA GLU A 141 -7.08 0.05 -15.25
C GLU A 141 -5.90 -0.76 -14.70
N GLN A 142 -4.64 -0.40 -15.04
CA GLN A 142 -3.46 -1.05 -14.46
C GLN A 142 -3.38 -0.85 -12.95
N ARG A 143 -3.72 0.33 -12.44
CA ARG A 143 -3.82 0.61 -10.99
C ARG A 143 -4.88 -0.26 -10.32
N LYS A 144 -6.06 -0.39 -10.93
CA LYS A 144 -7.12 -1.29 -10.44
C LYS A 144 -6.69 -2.75 -10.42
N VAL A 145 -5.95 -3.23 -11.43
CA VAL A 145 -5.36 -4.57 -11.44
C VAL A 145 -4.33 -4.74 -10.31
N ALA A 146 -3.47 -3.75 -10.09
CA ALA A 146 -2.50 -3.79 -8.99
C ALA A 146 -3.19 -3.83 -7.62
N LEU A 147 -4.27 -3.06 -7.44
CA LEU A 147 -5.10 -3.08 -6.23
C LEU A 147 -5.80 -4.44 -6.06
N ALA A 148 -6.43 -4.97 -7.11
CA ALA A 148 -7.05 -6.29 -7.10
C ALA A 148 -6.07 -7.39 -6.68
N ARG A 149 -4.84 -7.37 -7.24
CA ARG A 149 -3.75 -8.28 -6.86
C ARG A 149 -3.33 -8.11 -5.40
N ALA A 150 -3.30 -6.88 -4.89
CA ALA A 150 -2.91 -6.60 -3.51
C ALA A 150 -3.92 -7.16 -2.49
N VAL A 151 -5.23 -7.15 -2.83
CA VAL A 151 -6.30 -7.49 -1.88
C VAL A 151 -6.85 -8.90 -2.01
N ILE A 152 -6.63 -9.60 -3.13
CA ILE A 152 -7.21 -10.93 -3.39
C ILE A 152 -6.88 -11.95 -2.29
N ALA A 153 -5.73 -11.80 -1.65
CA ALA A 153 -5.28 -12.69 -0.59
C ALA A 153 -5.78 -12.28 0.80
N ARG A 154 -6.71 -11.31 0.89
CA ARG A 154 -7.33 -10.76 2.11
C ARG A 154 -6.27 -10.35 3.13
N PRO A 155 -5.48 -9.31 2.85
CA PRO A 155 -4.43 -8.83 3.75
C PRO A 155 -5.02 -8.18 5.00
N GLU A 156 -4.25 -8.16 6.10
CA GLU A 156 -4.58 -7.42 7.32
C GLU A 156 -4.21 -5.92 7.19
N ILE A 157 -3.23 -5.63 6.34
CA ILE A 157 -2.68 -4.29 6.09
C ILE A 157 -2.61 -4.06 4.59
N LEU A 158 -2.98 -2.87 4.13
CA LEU A 158 -2.82 -2.40 2.76
C LEU A 158 -1.93 -1.15 2.76
N LEU A 159 -0.79 -1.24 2.07
CA LEU A 159 0.14 -0.14 1.88
C LEU A 159 0.05 0.33 0.43
N CYS A 160 -0.21 1.63 0.22
CA CYS A 160 -0.29 2.21 -1.12
C CYS A 160 0.74 3.34 -1.26
N ASP A 161 1.56 3.26 -2.29
CA ASP A 161 2.52 4.29 -2.64
C ASP A 161 2.03 5.00 -3.91
N GLU A 162 1.56 6.24 -3.75
CA GLU A 162 1.02 7.11 -4.82
C GLU A 162 -0.01 6.39 -5.72
N PRO A 163 -1.09 5.82 -5.17
CA PRO A 163 -2.01 4.96 -5.93
C PRO A 163 -2.77 5.71 -7.04
N THR A 164 -2.85 7.04 -6.95
CA THR A 164 -3.58 7.92 -7.88
C THR A 164 -2.66 8.77 -8.76
N ASP A 165 -1.34 8.60 -8.64
CA ASP A 165 -0.40 9.40 -9.43
C ASP A 165 -0.52 9.12 -10.93
N SER A 166 -0.44 10.20 -11.72
CA SER A 166 -0.41 10.16 -13.20
C SER A 166 -1.65 9.51 -13.86
N ILE A 167 -2.80 9.52 -13.19
CA ILE A 167 -4.10 9.10 -13.75
C ILE A 167 -5.09 10.26 -13.72
N ASN A 168 -6.15 10.16 -14.55
CA ASN A 168 -7.17 11.22 -14.57
C ASN A 168 -7.99 11.26 -13.27
N PRO A 169 -8.60 12.41 -12.90
CA PRO A 169 -9.33 12.58 -11.65
C PRO A 169 -10.48 11.57 -11.44
N VAL A 170 -11.16 11.16 -12.51
CA VAL A 170 -12.26 10.19 -12.42
C VAL A 170 -11.75 8.84 -11.94
N HIS A 171 -10.69 8.32 -12.56
CA HIS A 171 -10.09 7.06 -12.14
C HIS A 171 -9.40 7.17 -10.79
N ALA A 172 -8.84 8.33 -10.44
CA ALA A 172 -8.29 8.57 -9.11
C ALA A 172 -9.38 8.40 -8.05
N ARG A 173 -10.55 8.99 -8.26
CA ARG A 173 -11.70 8.86 -7.35
C ARG A 173 -12.15 7.41 -7.21
N GLU A 174 -12.29 6.68 -8.33
CA GLU A 174 -12.66 5.26 -8.30
C GLU A 174 -11.68 4.40 -7.48
N ILE A 175 -10.36 4.67 -7.58
CA ILE A 175 -9.35 3.95 -6.80
C ILE A 175 -9.50 4.27 -5.31
N ILE A 176 -9.73 5.52 -4.95
CA ILE A 176 -9.93 5.92 -3.57
C ILE A 176 -11.20 5.30 -2.98
N ASP A 177 -12.30 5.30 -3.73
CA ASP A 177 -13.55 4.68 -3.29
C ASP A 177 -13.34 3.17 -3.04
N LEU A 178 -12.59 2.48 -3.89
CA LEU A 178 -12.19 1.09 -3.68
C LEU A 178 -11.32 0.90 -2.43
N LEU A 179 -10.38 1.82 -2.15
CA LEU A 179 -9.54 1.76 -0.94
C LEU A 179 -10.38 1.95 0.33
N LEU A 180 -11.35 2.86 0.31
CA LEU A 180 -12.27 3.08 1.42
C LEU A 180 -13.17 1.86 1.65
N ASP A 181 -13.67 1.25 0.59
CA ASP A 181 -14.47 0.05 0.63
C ASP A 181 -13.68 -1.13 1.25
N ILE A 182 -12.42 -1.34 0.82
CA ILE A 182 -11.52 -2.33 1.41
C ILE A 182 -11.24 -2.03 2.89
N ASN A 183 -11.02 -0.77 3.25
CA ASN A 183 -10.80 -0.39 4.64
C ASN A 183 -12.04 -0.64 5.52
N SER A 184 -13.26 -0.44 4.98
CA SER A 184 -14.51 -0.71 5.69
C SER A 184 -14.67 -2.18 6.13
N GLU A 185 -13.98 -3.10 5.46
CA GLU A 185 -13.87 -4.52 5.83
C GLU A 185 -12.88 -4.78 6.99
N GLY A 186 -12.29 -3.72 7.55
CA GLY A 186 -11.36 -3.79 8.68
C GLY A 186 -9.87 -3.91 8.29
N VAL A 187 -9.53 -3.72 7.01
CA VAL A 187 -8.14 -3.69 6.54
C VAL A 187 -7.50 -2.37 6.97
N THR A 188 -6.37 -2.43 7.70
CA THR A 188 -5.60 -1.23 8.05
C THR A 188 -4.93 -0.68 6.80
N THR A 189 -5.22 0.58 6.44
CA THR A 189 -4.80 1.15 5.16
C THR A 189 -3.93 2.39 5.38
N LEU A 190 -2.73 2.39 4.81
CA LEU A 190 -1.81 3.53 4.79
C LEU A 190 -1.54 3.93 3.35
N VAL A 191 -1.91 5.16 2.98
CA VAL A 191 -1.80 5.71 1.63
C VAL A 191 -0.78 6.83 1.63
N ALA A 192 0.39 6.59 1.06
CA ALA A 192 1.35 7.64 0.77
C ALA A 192 0.90 8.40 -0.49
N THR A 193 0.73 9.72 -0.38
CA THR A 193 0.31 10.55 -1.49
C THR A 193 0.76 12.01 -1.34
N HIS A 194 0.83 12.70 -2.47
CA HIS A 194 0.97 14.14 -2.55
C HIS A 194 -0.29 14.82 -3.14
N ASP A 195 -1.38 14.06 -3.33
CA ASP A 195 -2.65 14.55 -3.87
C ASP A 195 -3.46 15.28 -2.79
N SER A 196 -3.37 16.60 -2.81
CA SER A 196 -4.04 17.47 -1.84
C SER A 196 -5.57 17.45 -1.96
N GLU A 197 -6.12 17.26 -3.15
CA GLU A 197 -7.56 17.26 -3.37
C GLU A 197 -8.19 16.06 -2.66
N ILE A 198 -7.63 14.87 -2.89
CA ILE A 198 -8.10 13.63 -2.28
C ILE A 198 -8.01 13.69 -0.76
N VAL A 199 -6.88 14.16 -0.21
CA VAL A 199 -6.69 14.27 1.24
C VAL A 199 -7.70 15.22 1.87
N ASN A 200 -7.92 16.39 1.23
CA ASN A 200 -8.85 17.42 1.72
C ASN A 200 -10.32 17.00 1.63
N ASP A 201 -10.68 16.24 0.60
CA ASP A 201 -12.04 15.71 0.42
C ASP A 201 -12.41 14.68 1.48
N LEU A 202 -11.49 13.76 1.78
CA LEU A 202 -11.78 12.63 2.65
C LEU A 202 -11.64 12.92 4.13
N ARG A 203 -10.84 13.90 4.51
CA ARG A 203 -10.63 14.33 5.90
C ARG A 203 -10.39 13.17 6.87
N ARG A 204 -9.52 12.25 6.47
CA ARG A 204 -9.07 11.15 7.32
C ARG A 204 -7.83 11.60 8.10
N ARG A 205 -7.29 10.71 8.93
CA ARG A 205 -6.02 10.97 9.60
C ARG A 205 -4.92 11.27 8.60
N VAL A 206 -4.14 12.30 8.87
CA VAL A 206 -3.03 12.77 8.03
C VAL A 206 -1.76 12.79 8.87
N ILE A 207 -0.77 12.00 8.44
CA ILE A 207 0.58 11.99 8.97
C ILE A 207 1.45 12.73 7.97
N ARG A 208 2.02 13.88 8.39
CA ARG A 208 2.86 14.70 7.51
C ARG A 208 4.32 14.38 7.74
N MET A 209 5.03 14.17 6.64
CA MET A 209 6.48 13.96 6.63
C MET A 209 7.20 15.09 5.91
N GLU A 210 8.27 15.58 6.51
CA GLU A 210 9.19 16.52 5.91
C GLU A 210 10.63 16.14 6.24
N ALA A 211 11.52 16.14 5.24
CA ALA A 211 12.94 15.84 5.39
C ALA A 211 13.23 14.58 6.25
N GLY A 212 12.44 13.53 6.08
CA GLY A 212 12.59 12.25 6.79
C GLY A 212 12.06 12.24 8.22
N ARG A 213 11.31 13.27 8.67
CA ARG A 213 10.71 13.39 10.00
C ARG A 213 9.19 13.46 9.89
N VAL A 214 8.50 13.07 10.96
CA VAL A 214 7.07 13.39 11.13
C VAL A 214 7.00 14.76 11.79
N ASP A 215 6.37 15.73 11.12
CA ASP A 215 6.17 17.09 11.60
C ASP A 215 4.70 17.43 11.90
N GLY A 216 3.79 16.50 11.58
CA GLY A 216 2.36 16.59 11.91
C GLY A 216 1.68 15.24 11.91
N ASP A 217 0.69 15.08 12.81
CA ASP A 217 -0.17 13.89 12.89
C ASP A 217 -1.54 14.32 13.40
N GLU A 218 -2.49 14.43 12.48
CA GLU A 218 -3.83 14.97 12.73
C GLU A 218 -4.89 13.90 12.49
N PRO A 219 -5.72 13.53 13.49
CA PRO A 219 -6.78 12.51 13.35
C PRO A 219 -7.80 12.81 12.25
N VAL A 220 -8.05 14.09 11.99
CA VAL A 220 -8.87 14.62 10.89
C VAL A 220 -8.09 15.76 10.28
N GLY A 221 -7.25 15.45 9.32
CA GLY A 221 -6.32 16.41 8.75
C GLY A 221 -6.74 16.92 7.38
N VAL A 222 -6.02 17.95 6.95
CA VAL A 222 -6.03 18.49 5.59
C VAL A 222 -4.60 18.47 5.06
N PHE A 223 -4.47 18.50 3.75
CA PHE A 223 -3.16 18.64 3.13
C PHE A 223 -2.68 20.07 3.32
N SER A 224 -1.72 20.28 4.21
CA SER A 224 -0.99 21.54 4.35
C SER A 224 0.50 21.28 4.14
N THR A 225 1.09 21.89 3.14
CA THR A 225 2.56 22.07 3.06
C THR A 225 2.87 23.42 3.66
N THR A 226 3.63 23.45 4.72
CA THR A 226 4.25 24.69 5.21
C THR A 226 5.23 25.24 4.21
#